data_41097eaa8afd848abbc6c4a8e42d60e1
#
_entry.id   41097eaa8afd848abbc6c4a8e42d60e1
#
_cell.length_a   1.000
_cell.length_b   1.000
_cell.length_c   1.000
_cell.angle_alpha   90.00
_cell.angle_beta   90.00
_cell.angle_gamma   90.00
#
_symmetry.space_group_name_H-M   'P 1'
#
loop_
_entity.id
_entity.type
_entity.pdbx_description
1 polymer ?
#
loop_
_entity_poly.entity_id
_entity_poly.type
_entity_poly.pdbx_seq_one_letter_code
_entity_poly.pdbx_strand_id
1 'polypeptide(L)'
;NFYNGNYYGTLREEVDKRLEAGKLVVLVIDVHGAANIRRMFPGATTIFLLPPSVEELERRLRGRGTETEASILERLDTAKKELAEQEKFTLTLVNDEVDACAEKLYGIIRQRAGLDR
;
A
#
# COMPACT_ATOMS: atom_id res chain seq x y z
N ASN A 1 12.55 8.31 3.71
CA ASN A 1 11.76 7.51 4.53
C ASN A 1 12.48 7.08 5.79
N PHE A 2 11.99 7.51 6.89
CA PHE A 2 12.71 7.34 8.09
C PHE A 2 11.92 6.48 9.07
N TYR A 3 12.53 5.48 9.62
CA TYR A 3 11.81 4.42 10.28
C TYR A 3 12.23 4.20 11.70
N ASN A 4 12.59 5.24 12.42
CA ASN A 4 12.89 5.04 13.82
C ASN A 4 11.60 5.02 14.63
N GLY A 5 11.72 4.60 15.89
CA GLY A 5 10.56 4.48 16.77
C GLY A 5 9.86 5.81 17.03
N ASN A 6 10.60 6.90 17.01
CA ASN A 6 10.01 8.21 17.25
C ASN A 6 9.05 8.61 16.15
N TYR A 7 9.43 8.36 14.90
CA TYR A 7 8.57 8.69 13.78
C TYR A 7 7.25 7.92 13.86
N TYR A 8 7.31 6.61 14.09
CA TYR A 8 6.10 5.81 14.17
C TYR A 8 5.29 6.10 15.42
N GLY A 9 5.94 6.48 16.50
CA GLY A 9 5.23 6.93 17.69
C GLY A 9 4.39 8.17 17.43
N THR A 10 4.97 9.14 16.73
CA THR A 10 4.25 10.35 16.33
C THR A 10 3.09 10.02 15.40
N LEU A 11 3.32 9.14 14.43
CA LEU A 11 2.28 8.70 13.52
C LEU A 11 1.12 8.06 14.27
N ARG A 12 1.43 7.22 15.25
CA ARG A 12 0.39 6.57 16.05
C ARG A 12 -0.47 7.60 16.78
N GLU A 13 0.15 8.62 17.37
CA GLU A 13 -0.60 9.66 18.08
C GLU A 13 -1.53 10.40 17.13
N GLU A 14 -1.04 10.73 15.92
CA GLU A 14 -1.86 11.42 14.92
C GLU A 14 -3.05 10.57 14.51
N VAL A 15 -2.82 9.29 14.26
CA VAL A 15 -3.88 8.37 13.85
C VAL A 15 -4.89 8.23 14.97
N ASP A 16 -4.45 8.01 16.21
CA ASP A 16 -5.33 7.85 17.36
C ASP A 16 -6.22 9.07 17.54
N LYS A 17 -5.65 10.27 17.41
CA LYS A 17 -6.42 11.51 17.53
C LYS A 17 -7.53 11.57 16.50
N ARG A 18 -7.22 11.23 15.25
CA ARG A 18 -8.22 11.29 14.19
C ARG A 18 -9.30 10.25 14.36
N LEU A 19 -8.93 9.06 14.80
CA LEU A 19 -9.90 8.00 15.06
C LEU A 19 -10.82 8.37 16.22
N GLU A 20 -10.28 8.98 17.26
CA GLU A 20 -11.07 9.44 18.39
C GLU A 20 -12.05 10.54 17.97
N ALA A 21 -11.67 11.33 16.97
CA ALA A 21 -12.56 12.35 16.42
C ALA A 21 -13.58 11.79 15.43
N GLY A 22 -13.63 10.48 15.25
CA GLY A 22 -14.58 9.83 14.36
C GLY A 22 -14.21 9.91 12.88
N LYS A 23 -12.94 10.20 12.58
CA LYS A 23 -12.51 10.36 11.19
C LYS A 23 -11.99 9.05 10.62
N LEU A 24 -12.16 8.90 9.31
CA LEU A 24 -11.54 7.84 8.56
C LEU A 24 -10.10 8.24 8.23
N VAL A 25 -9.16 7.34 8.47
CA VAL A 25 -7.75 7.61 8.18
C VAL A 25 -7.27 6.66 7.10
N VAL A 26 -6.70 7.21 6.03
CA VAL A 26 -6.12 6.45 4.92
C VAL A 26 -4.65 6.76 4.84
N LEU A 27 -3.81 5.73 4.82
CA LEU A 27 -2.36 5.86 4.74
C LEU A 27 -1.86 5.22 3.46
N VAL A 28 -0.98 5.92 2.76
CA VAL A 28 -0.31 5.40 1.57
C VAL A 28 1.15 5.16 1.96
N ILE A 29 1.51 3.89 2.12
CA ILE A 29 2.80 3.52 2.71
C ILE A 29 3.35 2.29 2.00
N ASP A 30 4.64 2.02 2.23
CA ASP A 30 5.27 0.84 1.67
C ASP A 30 4.99 -0.41 2.53
N VAL A 31 5.55 -1.54 2.12
CA VAL A 31 5.33 -2.82 2.79
C VAL A 31 5.82 -2.79 4.24
N HIS A 32 6.94 -2.13 4.48
CA HIS A 32 7.49 -2.03 5.84
C HIS A 32 6.61 -1.18 6.72
N GLY A 33 6.13 -0.06 6.18
CA GLY A 33 5.18 0.79 6.90
C GLY A 33 3.89 0.05 7.22
N ALA A 34 3.39 -0.74 6.26
CA ALA A 34 2.20 -1.54 6.47
C ALA A 34 2.38 -2.55 7.60
N ALA A 35 3.56 -3.18 7.68
CA ALA A 35 3.85 -4.13 8.75
C ALA A 35 3.80 -3.44 10.12
N ASN A 36 4.33 -2.22 10.20
CA ASN A 36 4.29 -1.46 11.45
C ASN A 36 2.87 -1.08 11.82
N ILE A 37 2.07 -0.67 10.84
CA ILE A 37 0.67 -0.32 11.09
C ILE A 37 -0.11 -1.53 11.57
N ARG A 38 0.13 -2.71 11.00
CA ARG A 38 -0.55 -3.92 11.47
C ARG A 38 -0.25 -4.23 12.92
N ARG A 39 0.99 -3.95 13.36
CA ARG A 39 1.35 -4.16 14.76
C ARG A 39 0.66 -3.17 15.69
N MET A 40 0.60 -1.90 15.26
CA MET A 40 0.02 -0.84 16.08
C MET A 40 -1.51 -0.88 16.08
N PHE A 41 -2.10 -1.27 14.96
CA PHE A 41 -3.55 -1.28 14.78
C PHE A 41 -3.98 -2.60 14.14
N PRO A 42 -4.10 -3.67 14.94
CA PRO A 42 -4.42 -4.99 14.38
C PRO A 42 -5.75 -5.06 13.63
N GLY A 43 -6.66 -4.13 13.91
CA GLY A 43 -7.95 -4.08 13.22
C GLY A 43 -7.94 -3.29 11.93
N ALA A 44 -6.79 -2.73 11.54
CA ALA A 44 -6.71 -1.94 10.32
C ALA A 44 -6.90 -2.81 9.08
N THR A 45 -7.57 -2.26 8.08
CA THR A 45 -7.68 -2.91 6.77
C THR A 45 -6.45 -2.53 5.96
N THR A 46 -5.68 -3.52 5.55
CA THR A 46 -4.50 -3.29 4.71
C THR A 46 -4.79 -3.80 3.30
N ILE A 47 -4.45 -2.99 2.31
CA ILE A 47 -4.71 -3.30 0.90
C ILE A 47 -3.39 -3.26 0.15
N PHE A 48 -3.07 -4.36 -0.52
CA PHE A 48 -1.87 -4.46 -1.33
C PHE A 48 -2.23 -4.21 -2.80
N LEU A 49 -1.64 -3.19 -3.39
CA LEU A 49 -1.85 -2.90 -4.80
C LEU A 49 -0.84 -3.68 -5.63
N LEU A 50 -1.34 -4.54 -6.51
CA LEU A 50 -0.52 -5.42 -7.33
C LEU A 50 -0.42 -4.87 -8.75
N PRO A 51 0.75 -4.99 -9.41
CA PRO A 51 0.77 -4.80 -10.86
C PRO A 51 0.04 -5.95 -11.53
N PRO A 52 -0.42 -5.79 -12.78
CA PRO A 52 -1.09 -6.90 -13.49
C PRO A 52 -0.20 -8.12 -13.62
N SER A 53 1.12 -7.91 -13.78
CA SER A 53 2.10 -8.98 -13.84
C SER A 53 3.48 -8.38 -13.64
N VAL A 54 4.46 -9.22 -13.35
CA VAL A 54 5.84 -8.77 -13.24
C VAL A 54 6.33 -8.31 -14.61
N GLU A 55 5.91 -8.99 -15.68
CA GLU A 55 6.26 -8.62 -17.05
C GLU A 55 5.74 -7.22 -17.41
N GLU A 56 4.52 -6.92 -16.99
CA GLU A 56 3.96 -5.60 -17.23
C GLU A 56 4.72 -4.53 -16.45
N LEU A 57 5.10 -4.83 -15.22
CA LEU A 57 5.89 -3.91 -14.41
C LEU A 57 7.23 -3.63 -15.09
N GLU A 58 7.88 -4.67 -15.60
CA GLU A 58 9.14 -4.51 -16.32
C GLU A 58 8.95 -3.63 -17.54
N ARG A 59 7.89 -3.87 -18.32
CA ARG A 59 7.61 -3.08 -19.51
C ARG A 59 7.44 -1.60 -19.15
N ARG A 60 6.74 -1.31 -18.06
CA ARG A 60 6.52 0.06 -17.62
C ARG A 60 7.82 0.73 -17.20
N LEU A 61 8.67 0.01 -16.47
CA LEU A 61 9.95 0.55 -16.05
C LEU A 61 10.87 0.83 -17.23
N ARG A 62 10.92 -0.06 -18.20
CA ARG A 62 11.74 0.14 -19.40
C ARG A 62 11.20 1.24 -20.28
N GLY A 63 9.88 1.37 -20.35
CA GLY A 63 9.22 2.38 -21.16
C GLY A 63 9.49 3.82 -20.72
N ARG A 64 9.87 4.01 -19.46
CA ARG A 64 10.23 5.35 -18.98
C ARG A 64 11.51 5.87 -19.58
N GLY A 65 12.44 4.97 -19.93
CA GLY A 65 13.70 5.34 -20.54
C GLY A 65 14.64 6.15 -19.67
N THR A 66 14.36 6.25 -18.37
CA THR A 66 15.14 7.07 -17.45
C THR A 66 15.95 6.26 -16.47
N GLU A 67 15.91 4.94 -16.55
CA GLU A 67 16.59 4.10 -15.59
C GLU A 67 17.61 3.19 -16.27
N THR A 68 18.67 2.86 -15.54
CA THR A 68 19.67 1.93 -16.02
C THR A 68 19.14 0.52 -15.91
N GLU A 69 19.77 -0.39 -16.65
CA GLU A 69 19.43 -1.81 -16.59
C GLU A 69 19.57 -2.35 -15.17
N ALA A 70 20.65 -1.97 -14.49
CA ALA A 70 20.89 -2.41 -13.11
C ALA A 70 19.77 -1.95 -12.18
N SER A 71 19.32 -0.71 -12.34
CA SER A 71 18.24 -0.16 -11.53
C SER A 71 16.94 -0.87 -11.78
N ILE A 72 16.64 -1.19 -13.04
CA ILE A 72 15.42 -1.92 -13.40
C ILE A 72 15.42 -3.30 -12.76
N LEU A 73 16.54 -4.01 -12.86
CA LEU A 73 16.65 -5.35 -12.27
C LEU A 73 16.49 -5.33 -10.75
N GLU A 74 17.05 -4.31 -10.11
CA GLU A 74 16.91 -4.14 -8.67
C GLU A 74 15.45 -3.91 -8.28
N ARG A 75 14.75 -3.05 -9.03
CA ARG A 75 13.34 -2.78 -8.76
C ARG A 75 12.47 -4.00 -8.98
N LEU A 76 12.77 -4.80 -10.01
CA LEU A 76 12.03 -6.03 -10.26
C LEU A 76 12.27 -7.05 -9.16
N ASP A 77 13.49 -7.15 -8.65
CA ASP A 77 13.79 -8.05 -7.55
C ASP A 77 13.03 -7.62 -6.28
N THR A 78 13.04 -6.32 -5.98
CA THR A 78 12.30 -5.78 -4.86
C THR A 78 10.81 -6.07 -4.99
N ALA A 79 10.26 -5.89 -6.19
CA ALA A 79 8.84 -6.15 -6.44
C ALA A 79 8.49 -7.61 -6.19
N LYS A 80 9.35 -8.53 -6.59
CA LYS A 80 9.12 -9.95 -6.35
C LYS A 80 9.12 -10.28 -4.86
N LYS A 81 10.01 -9.65 -4.10
CA LYS A 81 10.06 -9.84 -2.65
C LYS A 81 8.80 -9.27 -1.99
N GLU A 82 8.36 -8.11 -2.46
CA GLU A 82 7.15 -7.49 -1.92
C GLU A 82 5.92 -8.31 -2.25
N LEU A 83 5.85 -8.88 -3.45
CA LEU A 83 4.73 -9.74 -3.83
C LEU A 83 4.58 -10.95 -2.91
N ALA A 84 5.69 -11.42 -2.38
CA ALA A 84 5.65 -12.55 -1.44
C ALA A 84 4.99 -12.17 -0.11
N GLU A 85 4.82 -10.87 0.17
CA GLU A 85 4.20 -10.38 1.40
C GLU A 85 2.69 -10.22 1.27
N GLN A 86 2.12 -10.44 0.09
CA GLN A 86 0.70 -10.13 -0.15
C GLN A 86 -0.25 -10.90 0.77
N GLU A 87 0.14 -12.08 1.21
CA GLU A 87 -0.70 -12.89 2.09
C GLU A 87 -0.94 -12.23 3.44
N LYS A 88 -0.06 -11.32 3.84
CA LYS A 88 -0.16 -10.64 5.13
C LYS A 88 -1.14 -9.49 5.11
N PHE A 89 -1.64 -9.13 3.94
CA PHE A 89 -2.58 -8.02 3.78
C PHE A 89 -4.01 -8.51 3.83
N THR A 90 -4.91 -7.63 4.27
CA THR A 90 -6.32 -7.94 4.35
C THR A 90 -6.89 -8.26 2.97
N LEU A 91 -6.52 -7.44 1.99
CA LEU A 91 -7.01 -7.56 0.62
C LEU A 91 -5.89 -7.28 -0.37
N THR A 92 -6.01 -7.84 -1.56
CA THR A 92 -5.16 -7.46 -2.68
C THR A 92 -6.02 -6.86 -3.78
N LEU A 93 -5.46 -5.93 -4.54
CA LEU A 93 -6.17 -5.24 -5.60
C LEU A 93 -5.22 -5.04 -6.76
N VAL A 94 -5.61 -5.50 -7.94
CA VAL A 94 -4.77 -5.38 -9.13
C VAL A 94 -4.93 -3.99 -9.72
N ASN A 95 -3.82 -3.28 -9.86
CA ASN A 95 -3.79 -1.96 -10.49
C ASN A 95 -3.51 -2.11 -11.98
N ASP A 96 -4.51 -2.57 -12.71
CA ASP A 96 -4.40 -2.78 -14.15
C ASP A 96 -4.75 -1.50 -14.91
N GLU A 97 -5.88 -0.90 -14.55
CA GLU A 97 -6.33 0.35 -15.14
C GLU A 97 -6.63 1.30 -13.99
N VAL A 98 -6.05 2.51 -14.05
CA VAL A 98 -6.02 3.42 -12.91
C VAL A 98 -7.42 3.79 -12.41
N ASP A 99 -8.31 4.16 -13.33
CA ASP A 99 -9.65 4.60 -12.94
C ASP A 99 -10.47 3.46 -12.35
N ALA A 100 -10.38 2.29 -12.95
CA ALA A 100 -11.10 1.11 -12.43
C ALA A 100 -10.57 0.71 -11.07
N CYS A 101 -9.26 0.76 -10.89
CA CYS A 101 -8.64 0.45 -9.61
C CYS A 101 -9.08 1.46 -8.55
N ALA A 102 -9.10 2.73 -8.89
CA ALA A 102 -9.53 3.78 -7.97
C ALA A 102 -10.99 3.59 -7.54
N GLU A 103 -11.86 3.21 -8.47
CA GLU A 103 -13.27 2.96 -8.15
C GLU A 103 -13.42 1.79 -7.18
N LYS A 104 -12.69 0.72 -7.43
CA LYS A 104 -12.73 -0.45 -6.53
C LYS A 104 -12.22 -0.09 -5.16
N LEU A 105 -11.13 0.66 -5.10
CA LEU A 105 -10.56 1.10 -3.84
C LEU A 105 -11.55 1.96 -3.07
N TYR A 106 -12.19 2.89 -3.75
CA TYR A 106 -13.19 3.76 -3.14
C TYR A 106 -14.35 2.94 -2.57
N GLY A 107 -14.82 1.95 -3.32
CA GLY A 107 -15.89 1.06 -2.84
C GLY A 107 -15.50 0.29 -1.60
N ILE A 108 -14.26 -0.21 -1.55
CA ILE A 108 -13.75 -0.93 -0.38
C ILE A 108 -13.71 -0.01 0.83
N ILE A 109 -13.22 1.21 0.64
CA ILE A 109 -13.13 2.19 1.73
C ILE A 109 -14.51 2.50 2.27
N ARG A 110 -15.48 2.75 1.40
CA ARG A 110 -16.85 3.04 1.83
C ARG A 110 -17.46 1.88 2.63
N GLN A 111 -17.28 0.67 2.12
CA GLN A 111 -17.83 -0.52 2.77
C GLN A 111 -17.20 -0.75 4.15
N ARG A 112 -15.88 -0.66 4.22
CA ARG A 112 -15.15 -0.90 5.46
C ARG A 112 -15.39 0.20 6.49
N ALA A 113 -15.67 1.41 6.05
CA ALA A 113 -15.98 2.53 6.93
C ALA A 113 -17.45 2.57 7.35
N GLY A 114 -18.26 1.65 6.83
CA GLY A 114 -19.69 1.64 7.15
C GLY A 114 -20.49 2.74 6.47
N LEU A 115 -19.93 3.33 5.42
CA LEU A 115 -20.59 4.41 4.68
C LEU A 115 -21.52 3.89 3.59
N ASP A 116 -21.31 2.66 3.18
CA ASP A 116 -22.09 2.04 2.11
C ASP A 116 -23.05 1.04 2.73
N ARG A 117 -24.32 1.30 2.60
CA ARG A 117 -25.36 0.47 3.22
C ARG A 117 -26.31 -0.09 2.19
#